data_057c52824e0fc94f48e2567bd8e35a91
#
_entry.id   057c52824e0fc94f48e2567bd8e35a91
#
_cell.length_a   1.000
_cell.length_b   1.000
_cell.length_c   1.000
_cell.angle_alpha   90.00
_cell.angle_beta   90.00
_cell.angle_gamma   90.00
#
_symmetry.space_group_name_H-M   'P 1'
#
loop_
_entity.id
_entity.type
_entity.pdbx_description
1 polymer ?
#
loop_
_entity_poly.entity_id
_entity_poly.type
_entity_poly.pdbx_seq_one_letter_code
_entity_poly.pdbx_strand_id
1 'polypeptide(L)'
;MKIFFRYLSYRLKSSALRTLIFTALSVAICLIGISEVNTSDEIKYCQSGLFMLATVLCITTSVVPLFELSGLKNRRNLDTLYFFPIKREKMAMVHFVSGLVQVIAIYTVTWGASYLWLAFNTDYFALVYMIPYYFLSLLLAFVIYSIYCFLFMQANTVADGVLFCALWIFLPCIVALAASWVFDSKIADNLAGWGIMYTPMNNLTVLFQDLVEINRPDYWRRGVEEITDRWYMFFIWGAVGIAAANGYLISFVKKGAEQAGEISNSPFGYALLIPVYGYCFMMTPFGIYIPISLVVYLIIMLSGYLIYRRGFKFKIPDIVVTVIGLVLPFVVAYIQLPDTLSHF
;
A
#
# COMPACT_ATOMS: atom_id res chain seq x y z
N MET A 1 2.73 -22.85 24.13
CA MET A 1 1.45 -22.24 23.73
C MET A 1 0.92 -21.23 24.74
N LYS A 2 0.82 -21.53 26.04
CA LYS A 2 0.25 -20.61 27.06
C LYS A 2 0.89 -19.21 27.10
N ILE A 3 2.22 -19.10 26.94
CA ILE A 3 2.94 -17.80 26.98
C ILE A 3 2.58 -16.94 25.75
N PHE A 4 2.47 -17.54 24.56
CA PHE A 4 2.06 -16.85 23.33
C PHE A 4 0.68 -16.18 23.49
N PHE A 5 -0.32 -16.94 23.93
CA PHE A 5 -1.69 -16.40 24.11
C PHE A 5 -1.78 -15.35 25.22
N ARG A 6 -1.00 -15.49 26.30
CA ARG A 6 -0.93 -14.45 27.35
C ARG A 6 -0.34 -13.14 26.83
N TYR A 7 0.74 -13.22 26.04
CA TYR A 7 1.36 -12.04 25.47
C TYR A 7 0.46 -11.40 24.39
N LEU A 8 -0.20 -12.20 23.54
CA LEU A 8 -1.18 -11.71 22.58
C LEU A 8 -2.35 -10.99 23.29
N SER A 9 -2.92 -11.60 24.32
CA SER A 9 -4.01 -10.99 25.10
C SER A 9 -3.58 -9.67 25.76
N TYR A 10 -2.36 -9.61 26.29
CA TYR A 10 -1.80 -8.39 26.85
C TYR A 10 -1.68 -7.29 25.77
N ARG A 11 -1.15 -7.63 24.59
CA ARG A 11 -1.01 -6.68 23.48
C ARG A 11 -2.37 -6.16 23.00
N LEU A 12 -3.34 -7.02 22.82
CA LEU A 12 -4.69 -6.64 22.43
C LEU A 12 -5.36 -5.73 23.47
N LYS A 13 -5.19 -6.02 24.76
CA LYS A 13 -5.70 -5.16 25.84
C LYS A 13 -5.01 -3.79 25.85
N SER A 14 -3.69 -3.74 25.69
CA SER A 14 -2.95 -2.47 25.66
C SER A 14 -3.28 -1.60 24.44
N SER A 15 -3.71 -2.19 23.34
CA SER A 15 -4.11 -1.49 22.11
C SER A 15 -5.63 -1.25 22.01
N ALA A 16 -6.43 -1.73 22.97
CA ALA A 16 -7.88 -1.69 22.90
C ALA A 16 -8.45 -0.27 22.74
N LEU A 17 -7.94 0.70 23.51
CA LEU A 17 -8.37 2.10 23.40
C LEU A 17 -8.09 2.66 22.00
N ARG A 18 -6.90 2.42 21.46
CA ARG A 18 -6.52 2.85 20.10
C ARG A 18 -7.44 2.20 19.06
N THR A 19 -7.68 0.89 19.17
CA THR A 19 -8.58 0.15 18.28
C THR A 19 -9.99 0.72 18.33
N LEU A 20 -10.49 1.06 19.51
CA LEU A 20 -11.81 1.65 19.69
C LEU A 20 -11.90 3.04 19.04
N ILE A 21 -10.90 3.89 19.22
CA ILE A 21 -10.84 5.22 18.58
C ILE A 21 -10.83 5.08 17.06
N PHE A 22 -9.99 4.20 16.50
CA PHE A 22 -9.96 3.97 15.06
C PHE A 22 -11.29 3.39 14.55
N THR A 23 -11.92 2.49 15.29
CA THR A 23 -13.23 1.96 14.92
C THR A 23 -14.29 3.07 14.89
N ALA A 24 -14.37 3.89 15.94
CA ALA A 24 -15.33 4.99 15.99
C ALA A 24 -15.12 6.00 14.83
N LEU A 25 -13.85 6.37 14.57
CA LEU A 25 -13.51 7.27 13.46
C LEU A 25 -13.85 6.65 12.10
N SER A 26 -13.55 5.37 11.91
CA SER A 26 -13.83 4.63 10.68
C SER A 26 -15.32 4.53 10.40
N VAL A 27 -16.11 4.21 11.42
CA VAL A 27 -17.58 4.17 11.32
C VAL A 27 -18.13 5.55 10.98
N ALA A 28 -17.65 6.60 11.65
CA ALA A 28 -18.10 7.97 11.38
C ALA A 28 -17.81 8.40 9.92
N ILE A 29 -16.59 8.17 9.44
CA ILE A 29 -16.20 8.49 8.06
C ILE A 29 -17.06 7.73 7.06
N CYS A 30 -17.27 6.43 7.27
CA CYS A 30 -18.08 5.62 6.36
C CYS A 30 -19.55 6.06 6.38
N LEU A 31 -20.13 6.31 7.53
CA LEU A 31 -21.53 6.74 7.62
C LEU A 31 -21.76 8.11 6.97
N ILE A 32 -20.82 9.06 7.12
CA ILE A 32 -20.89 10.35 6.44
C ILE A 32 -20.84 10.13 4.92
N GLY A 33 -19.93 9.33 4.40
CA GLY A 33 -19.83 9.07 2.96
C GLY A 33 -21.04 8.32 2.40
N ILE A 34 -21.59 7.36 3.13
CA ILE A 34 -22.74 6.56 2.70
C ILE A 34 -24.06 7.33 2.84
N SER A 35 -24.10 8.40 3.65
CA SER A 35 -25.31 9.21 3.85
C SER A 35 -25.79 9.94 2.60
N GLU A 36 -24.94 10.08 1.58
CA GLU A 36 -25.31 10.61 0.27
C GLU A 36 -26.10 9.56 -0.53
N VAL A 37 -27.43 9.54 -0.33
CA VAL A 37 -28.36 8.68 -1.07
C VAL A 37 -28.87 9.44 -2.28
N ASN A 38 -28.70 8.86 -3.47
CA ASN A 38 -29.29 9.36 -4.69
C ASN A 38 -30.70 8.79 -4.86
N THR A 39 -31.60 9.59 -5.40
CA THR A 39 -32.97 9.18 -5.72
C THR A 39 -33.16 9.28 -7.23
N SER A 40 -33.48 8.18 -7.88
CA SER A 40 -33.87 8.12 -9.28
C SER A 40 -35.17 7.33 -9.39
N ASP A 41 -36.20 7.91 -10.05
CA ASP A 41 -37.50 7.26 -10.26
C ASP A 41 -38.12 6.69 -8.97
N GLU A 42 -38.04 7.44 -7.85
CA GLU A 42 -38.49 7.04 -6.51
C GLU A 42 -37.64 5.95 -5.82
N ILE A 43 -36.64 5.42 -6.49
CA ILE A 43 -35.72 4.40 -5.91
C ILE A 43 -34.54 5.09 -5.26
N LYS A 44 -34.27 4.78 -3.99
CA LYS A 44 -33.14 5.28 -3.22
C LYS A 44 -31.96 4.28 -3.34
N TYR A 45 -30.83 4.75 -3.84
CA TYR A 45 -29.62 3.93 -3.96
C TYR A 45 -28.36 4.71 -3.55
N CYS A 46 -27.34 3.99 -3.09
CA CYS A 46 -26.04 4.56 -2.74
C CYS A 46 -25.06 4.40 -3.91
N GLN A 47 -24.59 5.52 -4.48
CA GLN A 47 -23.72 5.50 -5.66
C GLN A 47 -22.22 5.49 -5.30
N SER A 48 -21.78 6.39 -4.45
CA SER A 48 -20.34 6.62 -4.20
C SER A 48 -19.87 6.24 -2.79
N GLY A 49 -20.79 6.16 -1.84
CA GLY A 49 -20.45 6.00 -0.42
C GLY A 49 -19.71 4.71 -0.07
N LEU A 50 -19.91 3.65 -0.86
CA LEU A 50 -19.22 2.37 -0.65
C LEU A 50 -17.68 2.47 -0.83
N PHE A 51 -17.21 3.43 -1.63
CA PHE A 51 -15.76 3.71 -1.73
C PHE A 51 -15.12 4.11 -0.40
N MET A 52 -15.89 4.69 0.52
CA MET A 52 -15.37 5.03 1.83
C MET A 52 -14.94 3.80 2.63
N LEU A 53 -15.58 2.64 2.41
CA LEU A 53 -15.15 1.37 3.00
C LEU A 53 -13.77 0.94 2.48
N ALA A 54 -13.52 1.08 1.17
CA ALA A 54 -12.19 0.82 0.60
C ALA A 54 -11.14 1.75 1.18
N THR A 55 -11.44 3.05 1.25
CA THR A 55 -10.54 4.08 1.78
C THR A 55 -10.20 3.81 3.25
N VAL A 56 -11.20 3.52 4.07
CA VAL A 56 -10.99 3.19 5.50
C VAL A 56 -10.16 1.91 5.64
N LEU A 57 -10.40 0.90 4.81
CA LEU A 57 -9.64 -0.34 4.85
C LEU A 57 -8.18 -0.10 4.43
N CYS A 58 -7.92 0.69 3.39
CA CYS A 58 -6.57 1.09 2.99
C CYS A 58 -5.84 1.84 4.10
N ILE A 59 -6.51 2.81 4.74
CA ILE A 59 -5.93 3.59 5.83
C ILE A 59 -5.62 2.69 7.03
N THR A 60 -6.56 1.88 7.47
CA THR A 60 -6.38 1.03 8.66
C THR A 60 -5.30 -0.02 8.44
N THR A 61 -5.26 -0.67 7.28
CA THR A 61 -4.23 -1.67 6.93
C THR A 61 -2.84 -1.06 6.81
N SER A 62 -2.74 0.22 6.46
CA SER A 62 -1.47 0.94 6.35
C SER A 62 -0.99 1.48 7.71
N VAL A 63 -1.90 2.02 8.50
CA VAL A 63 -1.57 2.75 9.73
C VAL A 63 -1.37 1.82 10.94
N VAL A 64 -2.17 0.75 11.06
CA VAL A 64 -2.06 -0.18 12.19
C VAL A 64 -0.68 -0.83 12.30
N PRO A 65 -0.02 -1.31 11.22
CA PRO A 65 1.34 -1.84 11.27
C PRO A 65 2.34 -0.82 11.82
N LEU A 66 2.22 0.45 11.43
CA LEU A 66 3.13 1.50 11.88
C LEU A 66 3.07 1.66 13.40
N PHE A 67 1.87 1.66 13.98
CA PHE A 67 1.70 1.75 15.42
C PHE A 67 2.15 0.50 16.15
N GLU A 68 1.84 -0.70 15.62
CA GLU A 68 2.21 -1.97 16.27
C GLU A 68 3.72 -2.19 16.30
N LEU A 69 4.42 -1.75 15.24
CA LEU A 69 5.85 -2.00 15.07
C LEU A 69 6.74 -0.81 15.46
N SER A 70 6.16 0.39 15.70
CA SER A 70 6.94 1.59 16.05
C SER A 70 7.76 1.41 17.31
N GLY A 71 7.22 0.71 18.32
CA GLY A 71 7.92 0.40 19.56
C GLY A 71 9.21 -0.41 19.36
N LEU A 72 9.28 -1.19 18.28
CA LEU A 72 10.46 -1.99 17.91
C LEU A 72 11.61 -1.17 17.30
N LYS A 73 11.39 0.11 16.99
CA LYS A 73 12.40 1.03 16.46
C LYS A 73 13.01 1.92 17.54
N ASN A 74 12.50 1.84 18.76
CA ASN A 74 13.00 2.61 19.90
C ASN A 74 13.91 1.71 20.76
N ARG A 75 15.19 2.08 20.90
CA ARG A 75 16.18 1.32 21.68
C ARG A 75 15.70 1.02 23.09
N ARG A 76 15.13 2.02 23.79
CA ARG A 76 14.63 1.87 25.16
C ARG A 76 13.55 0.78 25.29
N ASN A 77 12.66 0.70 24.29
CA ASN A 77 11.60 -0.32 24.30
C ASN A 77 12.12 -1.70 23.92
N LEU A 78 13.17 -1.77 23.09
CA LEU A 78 13.80 -3.04 22.71
C LEU A 78 14.46 -3.71 23.89
N ASP A 79 15.16 -2.98 24.76
CA ASP A 79 15.78 -3.53 25.95
C ASP A 79 14.74 -4.23 26.83
N THR A 80 13.58 -3.60 27.05
CA THR A 80 12.49 -4.22 27.83
C THR A 80 11.87 -5.42 27.13
N LEU A 81 11.74 -5.40 25.80
CA LEU A 81 11.16 -6.50 25.03
C LEU A 81 12.06 -7.74 25.00
N TYR A 82 13.37 -7.56 24.93
CA TYR A 82 14.33 -8.69 24.92
C TYR A 82 14.52 -9.35 26.28
N PHE A 83 14.10 -8.73 27.37
CA PHE A 83 14.07 -9.37 28.67
C PHE A 83 12.93 -10.39 28.82
N PHE A 84 11.93 -10.38 27.94
CA PHE A 84 10.87 -11.39 28.00
C PHE A 84 11.40 -12.77 27.56
N PRO A 85 11.09 -13.85 28.29
CA PRO A 85 11.54 -15.21 27.97
C PRO A 85 10.71 -15.80 26.83
N ILE A 86 10.61 -15.09 25.71
CA ILE A 86 9.85 -15.46 24.52
C ILE A 86 10.81 -15.51 23.32
N LYS A 87 10.76 -16.58 22.52
CA LYS A 87 11.52 -16.67 21.28
C LYS A 87 11.14 -15.53 20.33
N ARG A 88 12.13 -14.93 19.63
CA ARG A 88 11.91 -13.81 18.69
C ARG A 88 10.86 -14.10 17.64
N GLU A 89 10.82 -15.32 17.09
CA GLU A 89 9.79 -15.75 16.13
C GLU A 89 8.38 -15.63 16.68
N LYS A 90 8.17 -16.09 17.94
CA LYS A 90 6.87 -16.01 18.59
C LYS A 90 6.48 -14.56 18.90
N MET A 91 7.44 -13.72 19.23
CA MET A 91 7.23 -12.29 19.45
C MET A 91 6.80 -11.61 18.13
N ALA A 92 7.50 -11.89 17.02
CA ALA A 92 7.14 -11.40 15.69
C ALA A 92 5.70 -11.81 15.32
N MET A 93 5.36 -13.09 15.52
CA MET A 93 4.00 -13.58 15.27
C MET A 93 2.95 -12.87 16.13
N VAL A 94 3.23 -12.61 17.42
CA VAL A 94 2.28 -11.90 18.27
C VAL A 94 2.02 -10.47 17.77
N HIS A 95 3.07 -9.73 17.39
CA HIS A 95 2.91 -8.38 16.83
C HIS A 95 2.12 -8.40 15.52
N PHE A 96 2.43 -9.34 14.63
CA PHE A 96 1.72 -9.50 13.36
C PHE A 96 0.24 -9.83 13.57
N VAL A 97 -0.05 -10.84 14.36
CA VAL A 97 -1.42 -11.30 14.62
C VAL A 97 -2.22 -10.25 15.41
N SER A 98 -1.60 -9.58 16.39
CA SER A 98 -2.25 -8.50 17.15
C SER A 98 -2.74 -7.38 16.24
N GLY A 99 -1.90 -6.89 15.33
CA GLY A 99 -2.30 -5.82 14.41
C GLY A 99 -3.32 -6.30 13.37
N LEU A 100 -3.17 -7.53 12.86
CA LEU A 100 -4.14 -8.10 11.92
C LEU A 100 -5.53 -8.23 12.56
N VAL A 101 -5.61 -8.71 13.80
CA VAL A 101 -6.87 -8.79 14.57
C VAL A 101 -7.49 -7.41 14.76
N GLN A 102 -6.69 -6.37 15.01
CA GLN A 102 -7.19 -4.99 15.12
C GLN A 102 -7.79 -4.53 13.79
N VAL A 103 -7.09 -4.74 12.65
CA VAL A 103 -7.60 -4.39 11.31
C VAL A 103 -8.92 -5.10 11.04
N ILE A 104 -8.98 -6.41 11.27
CA ILE A 104 -10.21 -7.19 11.06
C ILE A 104 -11.34 -6.67 11.96
N ALA A 105 -11.08 -6.39 13.24
CA ALA A 105 -12.09 -5.90 14.16
C ALA A 105 -12.63 -4.52 13.75
N ILE A 106 -11.75 -3.57 13.41
CA ILE A 106 -12.13 -2.23 12.94
C ILE A 106 -13.00 -2.35 11.70
N TYR A 107 -12.54 -3.13 10.72
CA TYR A 107 -13.21 -3.27 9.44
C TYR A 107 -14.58 -3.98 9.57
N THR A 108 -14.65 -5.07 10.34
CA THR A 108 -15.90 -5.82 10.56
C THR A 108 -16.98 -4.93 11.17
N VAL A 109 -16.62 -4.13 12.19
CA VAL A 109 -17.57 -3.21 12.82
C VAL A 109 -18.01 -2.11 11.83
N THR A 110 -17.06 -1.53 11.09
CA THR A 110 -17.35 -0.50 10.09
C THR A 110 -18.22 -1.05 8.96
N TRP A 111 -17.91 -2.24 8.46
CA TRP A 111 -18.71 -2.93 7.44
C TRP A 111 -20.13 -3.21 7.94
N GLY A 112 -20.26 -3.77 9.15
CA GLY A 112 -21.57 -4.06 9.75
C GLY A 112 -22.41 -2.82 9.96
N ALA A 113 -21.82 -1.72 10.43
CA ALA A 113 -22.52 -0.44 10.59
C ALA A 113 -22.99 0.12 9.24
N SER A 114 -22.13 0.09 8.23
CA SER A 114 -22.45 0.53 6.87
C SER A 114 -23.54 -0.33 6.23
N TYR A 115 -23.45 -1.65 6.41
CA TYR A 115 -24.45 -2.60 5.95
C TYR A 115 -25.83 -2.33 6.56
N LEU A 116 -25.90 -2.19 7.88
CA LEU A 116 -27.15 -1.89 8.56
C LEU A 116 -27.75 -0.55 8.11
N TRP A 117 -26.89 0.47 7.97
CA TRP A 117 -27.36 1.77 7.52
C TRP A 117 -27.96 1.70 6.10
N LEU A 118 -27.30 1.02 5.16
CA LEU A 118 -27.79 0.82 3.80
C LEU A 118 -29.09 0.02 3.78
N ALA A 119 -29.19 -1.05 4.55
CA ALA A 119 -30.39 -1.88 4.63
C ALA A 119 -31.63 -1.12 5.11
N PHE A 120 -31.46 -0.08 5.94
CA PHE A 120 -32.58 0.73 6.43
C PHE A 120 -32.89 1.97 5.58
N ASN A 121 -31.94 2.45 4.79
CA ASN A 121 -32.06 3.74 4.10
C ASN A 121 -32.10 3.63 2.57
N THR A 122 -31.89 2.45 1.99
CA THR A 122 -31.94 2.23 0.55
C THR A 122 -32.94 1.14 0.18
N ASP A 123 -33.66 1.37 -0.92
CA ASP A 123 -34.64 0.41 -1.46
C ASP A 123 -33.96 -0.67 -2.29
N TYR A 124 -32.76 -0.36 -2.78
CA TYR A 124 -31.98 -1.21 -3.70
C TYR A 124 -30.66 -1.58 -3.07
N PHE A 125 -30.62 -2.79 -2.52
CA PHE A 125 -29.46 -3.25 -1.81
C PHE A 125 -29.20 -4.75 -2.10
N ALA A 126 -28.14 -5.01 -2.87
CA ALA A 126 -27.77 -6.38 -3.23
C ALA A 126 -27.09 -7.09 -2.06
N LEU A 127 -27.86 -7.42 -1.03
CA LEU A 127 -27.42 -8.08 0.21
C LEU A 127 -26.58 -9.31 -0.02
N VAL A 128 -26.92 -10.12 -1.04
CA VAL A 128 -26.23 -11.37 -1.34
C VAL A 128 -24.79 -11.15 -1.75
N TYR A 129 -24.49 -10.06 -2.44
CA TYR A 129 -23.13 -9.75 -2.91
C TYR A 129 -22.25 -9.16 -1.82
N MET A 130 -22.79 -8.55 -0.79
CA MET A 130 -22.00 -7.95 0.29
C MET A 130 -21.14 -8.98 1.03
N ILE A 131 -21.61 -10.21 1.22
CA ILE A 131 -20.88 -11.23 1.96
C ILE A 131 -19.60 -11.68 1.24
N PRO A 132 -19.62 -12.09 -0.04
CA PRO A 132 -18.40 -12.44 -0.75
C PRO A 132 -17.42 -11.27 -0.87
N TYR A 133 -17.92 -10.05 -1.10
CA TYR A 133 -17.07 -8.86 -1.16
C TYR A 133 -16.37 -8.54 0.17
N TYR A 134 -17.03 -8.81 1.29
CA TYR A 134 -16.40 -8.71 2.61
C TYR A 134 -15.18 -9.64 2.73
N PHE A 135 -15.32 -10.91 2.35
CA PHE A 135 -14.20 -11.86 2.44
C PHE A 135 -13.07 -11.53 1.45
N LEU A 136 -13.40 -11.12 0.22
CA LEU A 136 -12.41 -10.71 -0.77
C LEU A 136 -11.65 -9.45 -0.31
N SER A 137 -12.35 -8.48 0.27
CA SER A 137 -11.71 -7.29 0.82
C SER A 137 -10.83 -7.60 2.04
N LEU A 138 -11.21 -8.56 2.90
CA LEU A 138 -10.34 -9.04 3.98
C LEU A 138 -9.08 -9.73 3.47
N LEU A 139 -9.16 -10.47 2.37
CA LEU A 139 -7.98 -11.07 1.74
C LEU A 139 -7.02 -9.98 1.25
N LEU A 140 -7.53 -8.96 0.56
CA LEU A 140 -6.72 -7.83 0.13
C LEU A 140 -6.19 -7.02 1.32
N ALA A 141 -6.97 -6.87 2.38
CA ALA A 141 -6.52 -6.25 3.64
C ALA A 141 -5.34 -6.99 4.25
N PHE A 142 -5.38 -8.33 4.29
CA PHE A 142 -4.26 -9.16 4.73
C PHE A 142 -3.01 -8.93 3.86
N VAL A 143 -3.17 -8.83 2.54
CA VAL A 143 -2.07 -8.57 1.60
C VAL A 143 -1.42 -7.22 1.89
N ILE A 144 -2.23 -6.15 1.91
CA ILE A 144 -1.75 -4.79 2.17
C ILE A 144 -1.05 -4.71 3.53
N TYR A 145 -1.70 -5.23 4.57
CA TYR A 145 -1.15 -5.28 5.93
C TYR A 145 0.21 -5.99 5.98
N SER A 146 0.33 -7.15 5.31
CA SER A 146 1.57 -7.93 5.28
C SER A 146 2.71 -7.20 4.58
N ILE A 147 2.42 -6.54 3.45
CA ILE A 147 3.38 -5.72 2.72
C ILE A 147 3.88 -4.57 3.59
N TYR A 148 2.97 -3.86 4.28
CA TYR A 148 3.34 -2.75 5.17
C TYR A 148 4.18 -3.21 6.37
N CYS A 149 3.81 -4.34 6.99
CA CYS A 149 4.63 -4.94 8.05
C CYS A 149 6.04 -5.25 7.56
N PHE A 150 6.17 -5.85 6.38
CA PHE A 150 7.46 -6.18 5.77
C PHE A 150 8.29 -4.92 5.49
N LEU A 151 7.73 -3.95 4.79
CA LEU A 151 8.42 -2.71 4.42
C LEU A 151 8.85 -1.91 5.64
N PHE A 152 7.96 -1.76 6.62
CA PHE A 152 8.28 -1.07 7.86
C PHE A 152 9.42 -1.74 8.61
N MET A 153 9.49 -3.08 8.59
CA MET A 153 10.60 -3.81 9.20
C MET A 153 11.93 -3.63 8.48
N GLN A 154 11.95 -3.27 7.19
CA GLN A 154 13.19 -2.97 6.48
C GLN A 154 13.89 -1.70 7.01
N ALA A 155 13.15 -0.76 7.53
CA ALA A 155 13.70 0.46 8.13
C ALA A 155 14.27 0.21 9.54
N ASN A 156 15.21 1.06 9.96
CA ASN A 156 15.80 1.03 11.32
C ASN A 156 15.26 2.14 12.22
N THR A 157 14.63 3.17 11.65
CA THR A 157 13.95 4.25 12.37
C THR A 157 12.47 4.27 12.01
N VAL A 158 11.65 4.91 12.84
CA VAL A 158 10.21 5.06 12.55
C VAL A 158 10.02 5.96 11.32
N ALA A 159 10.78 7.05 11.22
CA ALA A 159 10.70 7.99 10.10
C ALA A 159 11.03 7.32 8.76
N ASP A 160 12.15 6.57 8.71
CA ASP A 160 12.52 5.81 7.51
C ASP A 160 11.44 4.77 7.17
N GLY A 161 10.84 4.12 8.19
CA GLY A 161 9.78 3.13 7.98
C GLY A 161 8.52 3.72 7.36
N VAL A 162 8.08 4.87 7.84
CA VAL A 162 6.95 5.59 7.25
C VAL A 162 7.27 6.02 5.82
N LEU A 163 8.47 6.55 5.60
CA LEU A 163 8.91 6.99 4.27
C LEU A 163 8.98 5.80 3.28
N PHE A 164 9.53 4.65 3.69
CA PHE A 164 9.56 3.46 2.85
C PHE A 164 8.15 3.01 2.48
N CYS A 165 7.25 2.92 3.45
CA CYS A 165 5.86 2.57 3.18
C CYS A 165 5.19 3.54 2.19
N ALA A 166 5.38 4.86 2.38
CA ALA A 166 4.84 5.87 1.49
C ALA A 166 5.41 5.77 0.07
N LEU A 167 6.74 5.65 -0.07
CA LEU A 167 7.38 5.55 -1.37
C LEU A 167 6.97 4.27 -2.11
N TRP A 168 6.90 3.13 -1.44
CA TRP A 168 6.50 1.88 -2.08
C TRP A 168 5.04 1.88 -2.58
N ILE A 169 4.13 2.67 -1.95
CA ILE A 169 2.75 2.83 -2.44
C ILE A 169 2.74 3.53 -3.81
N PHE A 170 3.51 4.60 -3.94
CA PHE A 170 3.53 5.40 -5.17
C PHE A 170 4.41 4.79 -6.26
N LEU A 171 5.31 3.86 -5.92
CA LEU A 171 6.26 3.28 -6.85
C LEU A 171 5.62 2.67 -8.10
N PRO A 172 4.58 1.80 -8.00
CA PRO A 172 3.95 1.22 -9.17
C PRO A 172 3.33 2.28 -10.10
N CYS A 173 2.71 3.31 -9.51
CA CYS A 173 2.11 4.40 -10.29
C CYS A 173 3.17 5.19 -11.06
N ILE A 174 4.30 5.50 -10.41
CA ILE A 174 5.39 6.26 -11.04
C ILE A 174 6.11 5.42 -12.11
N VAL A 175 6.30 4.12 -11.87
CA VAL A 175 6.87 3.20 -12.86
C VAL A 175 5.94 3.06 -14.07
N ALA A 176 4.64 2.90 -13.84
CA ALA A 176 3.66 2.85 -14.92
C ALA A 176 3.62 4.15 -15.73
N LEU A 177 3.64 5.31 -15.06
CA LEU A 177 3.72 6.61 -15.70
C LEU A 177 5.00 6.74 -16.56
N ALA A 178 6.16 6.37 -16.04
CA ALA A 178 7.41 6.39 -16.79
C ALA A 178 7.38 5.43 -17.98
N ALA A 179 6.83 4.23 -17.80
CA ALA A 179 6.70 3.23 -18.86
C ALA A 179 5.77 3.72 -19.99
N SER A 180 4.68 4.41 -19.67
CA SER A 180 3.75 4.96 -20.64
C SER A 180 4.39 6.00 -21.58
N TRP A 181 5.50 6.61 -21.19
CA TRP A 181 6.24 7.57 -22.01
C TRP A 181 7.38 6.97 -22.81
N VAL A 182 7.91 5.82 -22.36
CA VAL A 182 9.03 5.13 -23.03
C VAL A 182 8.54 4.20 -24.14
N PHE A 183 7.37 3.60 -23.96
CA PHE A 183 6.81 2.64 -24.90
C PHE A 183 5.72 3.28 -25.76
N ASP A 184 5.52 2.73 -26.98
CA ASP A 184 4.50 3.19 -27.93
C ASP A 184 3.11 3.27 -27.28
N SER A 185 2.29 4.24 -27.69
CA SER A 185 1.00 4.60 -27.06
C SER A 185 0.09 3.41 -26.76
N LYS A 186 0.03 2.40 -27.63
CA LYS A 186 -0.78 1.20 -27.42
C LYS A 186 -0.26 0.29 -26.28
N ILE A 187 1.06 0.16 -26.18
CA ILE A 187 1.70 -0.58 -25.07
C ILE A 187 1.64 0.27 -23.80
N ALA A 188 1.80 1.58 -23.95
CA ALA A 188 1.75 2.56 -22.89
C ALA A 188 0.37 2.63 -22.22
N ASP A 189 -0.70 2.70 -23.00
CA ASP A 189 -2.09 2.71 -22.50
C ASP A 189 -2.42 1.40 -21.78
N ASN A 190 -1.96 0.28 -22.32
CA ASN A 190 -2.09 -1.01 -21.63
C ASN A 190 -1.27 -1.06 -20.33
N LEU A 191 0.01 -0.65 -20.35
CA LEU A 191 0.87 -0.66 -19.15
C LEU A 191 0.44 0.38 -18.11
N ALA A 192 0.00 1.57 -18.52
CA ALA A 192 -0.51 2.60 -17.59
C ALA A 192 -1.82 2.14 -16.94
N GLY A 193 -2.75 1.62 -17.72
CA GLY A 193 -3.96 0.99 -17.23
C GLY A 193 -3.65 -0.21 -16.31
N TRP A 194 -2.70 -1.04 -16.70
CA TRP A 194 -2.26 -2.20 -15.93
C TRP A 194 -1.48 -1.82 -14.67
N GLY A 195 -0.59 -0.86 -14.73
CA GLY A 195 0.24 -0.46 -13.59
C GLY A 195 -0.59 0.05 -12.41
N ILE A 196 -1.60 0.85 -12.69
CA ILE A 196 -2.55 1.31 -11.66
C ILE A 196 -3.43 0.14 -11.19
N MET A 197 -3.88 -0.74 -12.09
CA MET A 197 -4.71 -1.91 -11.77
C MET A 197 -3.96 -3.02 -11.02
N TYR A 198 -2.62 -3.05 -11.07
CA TYR A 198 -1.82 -4.11 -10.44
C TYR A 198 -1.31 -3.79 -9.03
N THR A 199 -1.82 -2.77 -8.36
CA THR A 199 -1.57 -2.60 -6.93
C THR A 199 -2.68 -3.25 -6.10
N PRO A 200 -2.39 -3.82 -4.91
CA PRO A 200 -3.43 -4.40 -4.08
C PRO A 200 -4.46 -3.35 -3.59
N MET A 201 -4.04 -2.08 -3.48
CA MET A 201 -4.96 -0.98 -3.15
C MET A 201 -5.91 -0.67 -4.29
N ASN A 202 -5.43 -0.69 -5.53
CA ASN A 202 -6.29 -0.47 -6.68
C ASN A 202 -7.25 -1.63 -6.91
N ASN A 203 -6.82 -2.89 -6.71
CA ASN A 203 -7.72 -4.03 -6.75
C ASN A 203 -8.83 -3.92 -5.70
N LEU A 204 -8.52 -3.34 -4.52
CA LEU A 204 -9.53 -3.04 -3.52
C LEU A 204 -10.51 -1.97 -4.01
N THR A 205 -10.02 -0.91 -4.66
CA THR A 205 -10.86 0.16 -5.21
C THR A 205 -11.77 -0.38 -6.31
N VAL A 206 -11.25 -1.18 -7.23
CA VAL A 206 -12.02 -1.84 -8.30
C VAL A 206 -13.08 -2.77 -7.72
N LEU A 207 -12.75 -3.58 -6.71
CA LEU A 207 -13.70 -4.44 -6.01
C LEU A 207 -14.90 -3.64 -5.47
N PHE A 208 -14.65 -2.47 -4.89
CA PHE A 208 -15.73 -1.61 -4.38
C PHE A 208 -16.47 -0.87 -5.49
N GLN A 209 -15.80 -0.57 -6.60
CA GLN A 209 -16.46 -0.03 -7.78
C GLN A 209 -17.48 -1.03 -8.34
N ASP A 210 -17.09 -2.29 -8.48
CA ASP A 210 -18.00 -3.35 -8.90
C ASP A 210 -19.19 -3.50 -7.95
N LEU A 211 -18.96 -3.41 -6.63
CA LEU A 211 -20.02 -3.45 -5.64
C LEU A 211 -20.98 -2.25 -5.78
N VAL A 212 -20.48 -1.07 -6.10
CA VAL A 212 -21.30 0.12 -6.39
C VAL A 212 -22.14 -0.09 -7.65
N GLU A 213 -21.55 -0.63 -8.71
CA GLU A 213 -22.23 -0.88 -9.99
C GLU A 213 -23.35 -1.93 -9.85
N ILE A 214 -23.11 -3.00 -9.08
CA ILE A 214 -24.12 -4.02 -8.79
C ILE A 214 -25.34 -3.42 -8.04
N ASN A 215 -25.12 -2.39 -7.23
CA ASN A 215 -26.18 -1.71 -6.49
C ASN A 215 -26.98 -0.68 -7.32
N ARG A 216 -26.62 -0.46 -8.59
CA ARG A 216 -27.40 0.43 -9.49
C ARG A 216 -28.52 -0.32 -10.16
N PRO A 217 -29.73 0.28 -10.27
CA PRO A 217 -30.91 -0.36 -10.89
C PRO A 217 -30.68 -0.80 -12.34
N ASP A 218 -29.86 -0.07 -13.09
CA ASP A 218 -29.66 -0.25 -14.54
C ASP A 218 -28.53 -1.22 -14.91
N TYR A 219 -27.73 -1.70 -13.96
CA TYR A 219 -26.44 -2.36 -14.24
C TYR A 219 -26.28 -3.80 -13.71
N TRP A 220 -27.35 -4.48 -13.38
CA TRP A 220 -27.37 -5.79 -12.72
C TRP A 220 -26.53 -6.93 -13.36
N ARG A 221 -26.07 -6.80 -14.59
CA ARG A 221 -25.40 -7.87 -15.29
C ARG A 221 -23.91 -7.70 -15.53
N ARG A 222 -23.39 -6.47 -15.54
CA ARG A 222 -21.99 -6.21 -15.94
C ARG A 222 -20.97 -6.36 -14.81
N GLY A 223 -21.26 -5.95 -13.60
CA GLY A 223 -20.28 -5.95 -12.49
C GLY A 223 -19.84 -7.33 -12.05
N VAL A 224 -20.70 -8.35 -12.12
CA VAL A 224 -20.37 -9.73 -11.73
C VAL A 224 -19.42 -10.39 -12.74
N GLU A 225 -19.54 -10.06 -14.04
CA GLU A 225 -18.68 -10.59 -15.09
C GLU A 225 -17.24 -10.11 -14.95
N GLU A 226 -17.03 -8.85 -14.57
CA GLU A 226 -15.68 -8.26 -14.42
C GLU A 226 -14.88 -8.88 -13.27
N ILE A 227 -15.52 -9.25 -12.16
CA ILE A 227 -14.83 -9.93 -11.05
C ILE A 227 -14.45 -11.35 -11.43
N THR A 228 -15.34 -12.07 -12.13
CA THR A 228 -15.07 -13.44 -12.57
C THR A 228 -13.90 -13.50 -13.55
N ASP A 229 -13.71 -12.47 -14.36
CA ASP A 229 -12.58 -12.38 -15.31
C ASP A 229 -11.24 -12.08 -14.65
N ARG A 230 -11.24 -11.49 -13.43
CA ARG A 230 -10.03 -11.05 -12.71
C ARG A 230 -9.70 -11.87 -11.46
N TRP A 231 -10.36 -13.00 -11.24
CA TRP A 231 -10.16 -13.85 -10.06
C TRP A 231 -8.70 -14.26 -9.82
N TYR A 232 -7.91 -14.43 -10.87
CA TYR A 232 -6.49 -14.78 -10.78
C TYR A 232 -5.65 -13.73 -10.04
N MET A 233 -6.07 -12.47 -10.04
CA MET A 233 -5.39 -11.38 -9.31
C MET A 233 -5.40 -11.62 -7.80
N PHE A 234 -6.48 -12.16 -7.26
CA PHE A 234 -6.57 -12.47 -5.83
C PHE A 234 -5.56 -13.56 -5.43
N PHE A 235 -5.30 -14.54 -6.32
CA PHE A 235 -4.29 -15.58 -6.08
C PHE A 235 -2.88 -15.01 -6.15
N ILE A 236 -2.58 -14.18 -7.13
CA ILE A 236 -1.27 -13.53 -7.27
C ILE A 236 -1.00 -12.67 -6.03
N TRP A 237 -1.92 -11.80 -5.66
CA TRP A 237 -1.76 -10.94 -4.50
C TRP A 237 -1.78 -11.73 -3.19
N GLY A 238 -2.57 -12.78 -3.08
CA GLY A 238 -2.53 -13.70 -1.95
C GLY A 238 -1.15 -14.31 -1.75
N ALA A 239 -0.52 -14.78 -2.82
CA ALA A 239 0.85 -15.29 -2.79
C ALA A 239 1.87 -14.21 -2.38
N VAL A 240 1.74 -12.99 -2.91
CA VAL A 240 2.57 -11.84 -2.51
C VAL A 240 2.38 -11.51 -1.02
N GLY A 241 1.14 -11.51 -0.53
CA GLY A 241 0.84 -11.29 0.88
C GLY A 241 1.48 -12.32 1.81
N ILE A 242 1.42 -13.60 1.44
CA ILE A 242 2.08 -14.69 2.18
C ILE A 242 3.61 -14.52 2.13
N ALA A 243 4.18 -14.20 0.97
CA ALA A 243 5.61 -13.94 0.83
C ALA A 243 6.05 -12.74 1.69
N ALA A 244 5.28 -11.66 1.71
CA ALA A 244 5.53 -10.48 2.54
C ALA A 244 5.44 -10.80 4.04
N ALA A 245 4.45 -11.58 4.48
CA ALA A 245 4.32 -12.03 5.86
C ALA A 245 5.53 -12.87 6.31
N ASN A 246 5.96 -13.82 5.47
CA ASN A 246 7.18 -14.60 5.74
C ASN A 246 8.43 -13.71 5.73
N GLY A 247 8.55 -12.79 4.78
CA GLY A 247 9.63 -11.80 4.73
C GLY A 247 9.69 -10.92 5.98
N TYR A 248 8.54 -10.52 6.51
CA TYR A 248 8.44 -9.82 7.79
C TYR A 248 8.99 -10.66 8.95
N LEU A 249 8.56 -11.93 9.08
CA LEU A 249 9.01 -12.82 10.15
C LEU A 249 10.53 -13.04 10.10
N ILE A 250 11.08 -13.31 8.91
CA ILE A 250 12.51 -13.50 8.71
C ILE A 250 13.29 -12.22 9.06
N SER A 251 12.79 -11.06 8.60
CA SER A 251 13.44 -9.76 8.86
C SER A 251 13.42 -9.42 10.35
N PHE A 252 12.33 -9.72 11.05
CA PHE A 252 12.22 -9.50 12.49
C PHE A 252 13.24 -10.33 13.28
N VAL A 253 13.40 -11.60 12.93
CA VAL A 253 14.34 -12.51 13.62
C VAL A 253 15.79 -12.13 13.38
N LYS A 254 16.12 -11.74 12.13
CA LYS A 254 17.48 -11.38 11.73
C LYS A 254 17.93 -10.01 12.25
N LYS A 255 16.98 -9.11 12.53
CA LYS A 255 17.29 -7.73 12.91
C LYS A 255 17.75 -7.66 14.37
N GLY A 256 18.99 -7.19 14.59
CA GLY A 256 19.54 -6.96 15.92
C GLY A 256 18.98 -5.68 16.58
N ALA A 257 18.96 -5.62 17.91
CA ALA A 257 18.61 -4.41 18.66
C ALA A 257 19.55 -3.24 18.36
N GLU A 258 20.82 -3.57 18.08
CA GLU A 258 21.89 -2.61 17.78
C GLU A 258 21.59 -1.76 16.54
N GLN A 259 20.88 -2.31 15.57
CA GLN A 259 20.52 -1.62 14.32
C GLN A 259 19.43 -0.55 14.48
N ALA A 260 18.75 -0.52 15.63
CA ALA A 260 17.72 0.49 15.87
C ALA A 260 18.34 1.89 15.92
N GLY A 261 17.82 2.79 15.09
CA GLY A 261 18.31 4.17 14.98
C GLY A 261 19.48 4.37 13.98
N GLU A 262 20.05 3.30 13.42
CA GLU A 262 21.07 3.38 12.39
C GLU A 262 20.48 3.61 10.98
N ILE A 263 21.35 3.91 10.02
CA ILE A 263 20.93 4.02 8.61
C ILE A 263 20.50 2.64 8.10
N SER A 264 19.36 2.57 7.46
CA SER A 264 18.89 1.32 6.86
C SER A 264 19.66 0.99 5.58
N ASN A 265 20.39 -0.13 5.59
CA ASN A 265 21.08 -0.68 4.41
C ASN A 265 20.24 -1.76 3.69
N SER A 266 18.91 -1.79 3.91
CA SER A 266 18.02 -2.74 3.24
C SER A 266 17.98 -2.50 1.73
N PRO A 267 17.99 -3.57 0.92
CA PRO A 267 17.80 -3.45 -0.53
C PRO A 267 16.43 -2.87 -0.90
N PHE A 268 15.42 -3.02 -0.05
CA PHE A 268 14.08 -2.44 -0.23
C PHE A 268 13.96 -0.99 0.27
N GLY A 269 15.05 -0.39 0.73
CA GLY A 269 15.10 0.98 1.23
C GLY A 269 15.65 1.96 0.23
N TYR A 270 16.39 2.93 0.73
CA TYR A 270 16.96 4.04 -0.04
C TYR A 270 17.80 3.61 -1.23
N ALA A 271 18.54 2.50 -1.11
CA ALA A 271 19.43 2.01 -2.17
C ALA A 271 18.68 1.70 -3.49
N LEU A 272 17.43 1.23 -3.40
CA LEU A 272 16.58 0.96 -4.55
C LEU A 272 15.66 2.16 -4.88
N LEU A 273 15.06 2.76 -3.86
CA LEU A 273 14.02 3.77 -4.06
C LEU A 273 14.58 5.04 -4.71
N ILE A 274 15.75 5.52 -4.27
CA ILE A 274 16.33 6.75 -4.81
C ILE A 274 16.56 6.64 -6.33
N PRO A 275 17.31 5.64 -6.85
CA PRO A 275 17.54 5.54 -8.28
C PRO A 275 16.26 5.28 -9.09
N VAL A 276 15.36 4.43 -8.60
CA VAL A 276 14.12 4.13 -9.33
C VAL A 276 13.25 5.37 -9.46
N TYR A 277 13.05 6.11 -8.38
CA TYR A 277 12.32 7.39 -8.43
C TYR A 277 13.02 8.40 -9.34
N GLY A 278 14.33 8.56 -9.24
CA GLY A 278 15.10 9.46 -10.09
C GLY A 278 14.92 9.10 -11.57
N TYR A 279 15.10 7.83 -11.93
CA TYR A 279 14.97 7.37 -13.31
C TYR A 279 13.54 7.52 -13.85
N CYS A 280 12.54 7.14 -13.06
CA CYS A 280 11.15 7.28 -13.46
C CYS A 280 10.76 8.75 -13.68
N PHE A 281 11.18 9.67 -12.81
CA PHE A 281 10.93 11.10 -13.00
C PHE A 281 11.64 11.66 -14.23
N MET A 282 12.84 11.17 -14.54
CA MET A 282 13.55 11.58 -15.74
C MET A 282 12.86 11.13 -17.02
N MET A 283 12.15 9.99 -16.97
CA MET A 283 11.41 9.40 -18.11
C MET A 283 9.98 9.92 -18.24
N THR A 284 9.48 10.79 -17.36
CA THR A 284 8.13 11.37 -17.47
C THR A 284 8.11 12.58 -18.41
N PRO A 285 6.92 13.07 -18.85
CA PRO A 285 6.75 14.14 -19.84
C PRO A 285 7.35 15.49 -19.48
N PHE A 286 7.72 15.69 -18.23
CA PHE A 286 8.61 16.81 -17.91
C PHE A 286 9.89 16.77 -18.73
N GLY A 287 10.22 15.63 -19.34
CA GLY A 287 11.29 15.44 -20.32
C GLY A 287 11.13 16.19 -21.65
N ILE A 288 9.97 16.71 -21.99
CA ILE A 288 9.80 17.62 -23.13
C ILE A 288 10.65 18.88 -22.94
N TYR A 289 10.86 19.27 -21.68
CA TYR A 289 11.80 20.32 -21.29
C TYR A 289 13.03 19.68 -20.64
N ILE A 290 13.91 19.08 -21.45
CA ILE A 290 15.14 18.40 -21.00
C ILE A 290 15.88 19.15 -19.85
N PRO A 291 16.04 20.47 -19.88
CA PRO A 291 16.71 21.18 -18.77
C PRO A 291 15.99 21.08 -17.44
N ILE A 292 14.64 21.08 -17.45
CA ILE A 292 13.83 21.04 -16.22
C ILE A 292 13.86 19.64 -15.62
N SER A 293 13.69 18.60 -16.44
CA SER A 293 13.75 17.22 -15.97
C SER A 293 15.11 16.86 -15.38
N LEU A 294 16.19 17.37 -15.98
CA LEU A 294 17.56 17.19 -15.49
C LEU A 294 17.77 17.84 -14.12
N VAL A 295 17.27 19.07 -13.94
CA VAL A 295 17.33 19.76 -12.64
C VAL A 295 16.53 19.01 -11.58
N VAL A 296 15.30 18.59 -11.89
CA VAL A 296 14.44 17.81 -10.97
C VAL A 296 15.10 16.47 -10.61
N TYR A 297 15.65 15.77 -11.60
CA TYR A 297 16.41 14.55 -11.37
C TYR A 297 17.56 14.73 -10.40
N LEU A 298 18.40 15.75 -10.63
CA LEU A 298 19.53 16.06 -9.75
C LEU A 298 19.07 16.41 -8.33
N ILE A 299 17.97 17.16 -8.20
CA ILE A 299 17.39 17.48 -6.88
C ILE A 299 16.94 16.19 -6.17
N ILE A 300 16.26 15.28 -6.86
CA ILE A 300 15.79 14.01 -6.27
C ILE A 300 16.98 13.14 -5.84
N MET A 301 17.98 12.98 -6.71
CA MET A 301 19.14 12.15 -6.41
C MET A 301 19.97 12.74 -5.27
N LEU A 302 20.27 14.05 -5.32
CA LEU A 302 21.06 14.71 -4.28
C LEU A 302 20.32 14.71 -2.94
N SER A 303 19.05 15.14 -2.91
CA SER A 303 18.27 15.14 -1.67
C SER A 303 18.07 13.73 -1.11
N GLY A 304 17.79 12.75 -1.96
CA GLY A 304 17.65 11.34 -1.57
C GLY A 304 18.93 10.80 -0.93
N TYR A 305 20.08 11.01 -1.56
CA TYR A 305 21.36 10.54 -0.99
C TYR A 305 21.79 11.33 0.24
N LEU A 306 21.48 12.64 0.34
CA LEU A 306 21.71 13.41 1.57
C LEU A 306 20.91 12.86 2.75
N ILE A 307 19.66 12.50 2.54
CA ILE A 307 18.81 11.84 3.55
C ILE A 307 19.38 10.47 3.89
N TYR A 308 19.69 9.66 2.88
CA TYR A 308 20.21 8.31 3.05
C TYR A 308 21.51 8.29 3.84
N ARG A 309 22.48 9.16 3.48
CA ARG A 309 23.81 9.21 4.13
C ARG A 309 23.83 10.09 5.39
N ARG A 310 22.73 10.78 5.69
CA ARG A 310 22.63 11.76 6.78
C ARG A 310 23.76 12.81 6.73
N GLY A 311 24.13 13.24 5.52
CA GLY A 311 25.19 14.23 5.27
C GLY A 311 25.77 14.16 3.86
N PHE A 312 26.72 15.04 3.55
CA PHE A 312 27.39 15.15 2.23
C PHE A 312 28.44 14.07 1.96
N LYS A 313 28.20 12.83 2.42
CA LYS A 313 29.14 11.70 2.26
C LYS A 313 28.67 10.78 1.14
N PHE A 314 28.89 11.17 -0.11
CA PHE A 314 28.58 10.34 -1.27
C PHE A 314 29.59 9.22 -1.41
N LYS A 315 29.11 8.00 -1.68
CA LYS A 315 29.95 6.85 -2.04
C LYS A 315 30.06 6.73 -3.55
N ILE A 316 31.12 6.11 -4.03
CA ILE A 316 31.35 5.86 -5.46
C ILE A 316 30.11 5.23 -6.15
N PRO A 317 29.43 4.20 -5.59
CA PRO A 317 28.23 3.64 -6.20
C PRO A 317 27.09 4.66 -6.36
N ASP A 318 26.95 5.60 -5.42
CA ASP A 318 25.90 6.63 -5.46
C ASP A 318 26.13 7.58 -6.67
N ILE A 319 27.40 7.92 -6.92
CA ILE A 319 27.80 8.77 -8.05
C ILE A 319 27.62 8.02 -9.37
N VAL A 320 28.05 6.76 -9.44
CA VAL A 320 27.91 5.93 -10.65
C VAL A 320 26.45 5.78 -11.04
N VAL A 321 25.57 5.47 -10.09
CA VAL A 321 24.13 5.35 -10.32
C VAL A 321 23.52 6.68 -10.79
N THR A 322 23.95 7.82 -10.22
CA THR A 322 23.51 9.15 -10.66
C THR A 322 23.96 9.46 -12.10
N VAL A 323 25.18 9.12 -12.45
CA VAL A 323 25.70 9.32 -13.84
C VAL A 323 24.98 8.43 -14.83
N ILE A 324 24.74 7.16 -14.50
CA ILE A 324 23.97 6.25 -15.36
C ILE A 324 22.56 6.83 -15.64
N GLY A 325 21.89 7.35 -14.64
CA GLY A 325 20.55 7.94 -14.79
C GLY A 325 20.55 9.23 -15.63
N LEU A 326 21.65 9.97 -15.68
CA LEU A 326 21.80 11.10 -16.59
C LEU A 326 21.94 10.67 -18.06
N VAL A 327 22.59 9.55 -18.31
CA VAL A 327 22.82 9.05 -19.68
C VAL A 327 21.62 8.30 -20.24
N LEU A 328 20.87 7.61 -19.37
CA LEU A 328 19.77 6.72 -19.77
C LEU A 328 18.71 7.41 -20.67
N PRO A 329 18.22 8.62 -20.41
CA PRO A 329 17.23 9.29 -21.26
C PRO A 329 17.73 9.58 -22.68
N PHE A 330 19.04 9.89 -22.82
CA PHE A 330 19.63 10.12 -24.15
C PHE A 330 19.72 8.82 -24.94
N VAL A 331 19.99 7.69 -24.27
CA VAL A 331 19.99 6.38 -24.91
C VAL A 331 18.56 6.01 -25.38
N VAL A 332 17.55 6.24 -24.53
CA VAL A 332 16.14 5.98 -24.88
C VAL A 332 15.70 6.88 -26.03
N ALA A 333 15.99 8.18 -25.97
CA ALA A 333 15.68 9.12 -27.04
C ALA A 333 16.35 8.73 -28.38
N TYR A 334 17.58 8.26 -28.33
CA TYR A 334 18.30 7.78 -29.52
C TYR A 334 17.65 6.53 -30.13
N ILE A 335 17.14 5.61 -29.31
CA ILE A 335 16.44 4.39 -29.77
C ILE A 335 15.10 4.74 -30.41
N GLN A 336 14.39 5.76 -29.91
CA GLN A 336 13.07 6.19 -30.42
C GLN A 336 13.15 7.08 -31.68
N LEU A 337 14.30 7.69 -31.95
CA LEU A 337 14.51 8.55 -33.13
C LEU A 337 14.18 7.90 -34.50
N PRO A 338 14.50 6.61 -34.75
CA PRO A 338 14.16 5.96 -36.02
C PRO A 338 12.66 5.87 -36.30
N ASP A 339 11.84 5.65 -35.24
CA ASP A 339 10.39 5.48 -35.39
C ASP A 339 9.67 6.81 -35.63
N THR A 340 10.18 7.91 -35.10
CA THR A 340 9.62 9.25 -35.35
C THR A 340 9.93 9.79 -36.75
N LEU A 341 11.05 9.38 -37.35
CA LEU A 341 11.42 9.76 -38.74
C LEU A 341 10.69 8.94 -39.81
N SER A 342 10.12 7.79 -39.47
CA SER A 342 9.33 6.98 -40.43
C SER A 342 7.89 7.49 -40.62
N HIS A 343 7.46 8.48 -39.86
CA HIS A 343 6.13 9.12 -39.95
C HIS A 343 6.15 10.51 -40.59
N PHE A 344 7.31 10.97 -41.08
CA PHE A 344 7.50 12.13 -41.96
C PHE A 344 7.91 11.70 -43.34
#